data_babff23504c628a70db723a19e64b09d
#
_entry.id   babff23504c628a70db723a19e64b09d
#
_cell.length_a   1.000
_cell.length_b   1.000
_cell.length_c   1.000
_cell.angle_alpha   90.00
_cell.angle_beta   90.00
_cell.angle_gamma   90.00
#
_symmetry.space_group_name_H-M   'P 1'
#
loop_
_entity.id
_entity.type
_entity.pdbx_description
1 polymer ?
#
loop_
_entity_poly.entity_id
_entity_poly.type
_entity_poly.pdbx_seq_one_letter_code
_entity_poly.pdbx_strand_id
1 'polypeptide(L)'
;MAKRIVLAGACRTAIGKMGGGLSATPAVELGALVIKEALQRAGVKPEQVDHVYMGNVLQGALGQNPARQAALKAGLPYTSTAVTVNIVCGSGLNCVNMAAQMIEAGDADIVVAGGMENMSMAPYALTKARFGYRMNNANMIDTMVNDGLWDAFNDYHMGITAENVAEKYGLTREQLDEFAASSQQKAVAAQADGAFDEEIVPVELKSKKGTVLFNKDEGPREGTTAESLSKLKPAFKKDGIVTAGNSSGINDGAAAI
;
A
#
# COMPACT_ATOMS: atom_id res chain seq x y z
N MET A 1 -9.77 -35.07 -3.38
CA MET A 1 -10.24 -34.25 -2.24
C MET A 1 -9.65 -32.85 -2.43
N ALA A 2 -10.44 -31.79 -2.21
CA ALA A 2 -9.92 -30.42 -2.27
C ALA A 2 -8.81 -30.27 -1.21
N LYS A 3 -7.70 -29.65 -1.57
CA LYS A 3 -6.63 -29.33 -0.62
C LYS A 3 -7.17 -28.35 0.42
N ARG A 4 -6.83 -28.54 1.68
CA ARG A 4 -7.09 -27.55 2.73
C ARG A 4 -5.98 -26.51 2.70
N ILE A 5 -6.31 -25.28 2.28
CA ILE A 5 -5.38 -24.16 2.25
C ILE A 5 -5.46 -23.43 3.59
N VAL A 6 -4.32 -23.06 4.14
CA VAL A 6 -4.21 -22.33 5.41
C VAL A 6 -3.41 -21.05 5.18
N LEU A 7 -3.70 -20.02 5.96
CA LEU A 7 -2.95 -18.77 6.01
C LEU A 7 -2.11 -18.77 7.29
N ALA A 8 -0.85 -18.40 7.20
CA ALA A 8 0.08 -18.40 8.33
C ALA A 8 1.09 -17.25 8.24
N GLY A 9 1.54 -16.77 9.39
CA GLY A 9 2.64 -15.80 9.47
C GLY A 9 2.29 -14.37 9.08
N ALA A 10 1.01 -14.01 8.99
CA ALA A 10 0.58 -12.67 8.59
C ALA A 10 1.28 -11.56 9.37
N CYS A 11 1.82 -10.58 8.66
CA CYS A 11 2.45 -9.40 9.24
C CYS A 11 2.40 -8.21 8.28
N ARG A 12 2.62 -7.01 8.83
CA ARG A 12 2.73 -5.77 8.05
C ARG A 12 3.77 -4.83 8.67
N THR A 13 4.25 -3.87 7.90
CA THR A 13 4.91 -2.70 8.49
C THR A 13 3.88 -1.79 9.14
N ALA A 14 4.31 -0.89 10.02
CA ALA A 14 3.50 0.29 10.30
C ALA A 14 3.29 1.08 9.01
N ILE A 15 2.16 1.78 8.89
CA ILE A 15 1.80 2.57 7.71
C ILE A 15 2.34 3.98 7.84
N GLY A 16 3.24 4.33 6.92
CA GLY A 16 3.76 5.69 6.77
C GLY A 16 2.77 6.59 6.04
N LYS A 17 2.79 7.88 6.35
CA LYS A 17 2.12 8.92 5.57
C LYS A 17 3.04 9.44 4.47
N MET A 18 2.49 10.12 3.48
CA MET A 18 3.26 10.78 2.43
C MET A 18 4.31 11.73 3.03
N GLY A 19 5.58 11.56 2.61
CA GLY A 19 6.70 12.33 3.15
C GLY A 19 7.03 12.04 4.62
N GLY A 20 6.44 10.99 5.21
CA GLY A 20 6.66 10.55 6.59
C GLY A 20 7.87 9.65 6.78
N GLY A 21 7.85 8.86 7.86
CA GLY A 21 8.97 8.04 8.27
C GLY A 21 9.46 7.04 7.24
N LEU A 22 8.57 6.46 6.43
CA LEU A 22 8.90 5.48 5.39
C LEU A 22 9.23 6.10 4.03
N SER A 23 9.12 7.41 3.86
CA SER A 23 9.22 8.09 2.56
C SER A 23 10.54 7.87 1.80
N ALA A 24 11.62 7.49 2.50
CA ALA A 24 12.92 7.19 1.90
C ALA A 24 13.25 5.68 1.83
N THR A 25 12.31 4.81 2.23
CA THR A 25 12.52 3.35 2.22
C THR A 25 11.83 2.75 1.01
N PRO A 26 12.56 2.21 0.01
CA PRO A 26 11.96 1.65 -1.19
C PRO A 26 10.93 0.56 -0.89
N ALA A 27 9.86 0.51 -1.69
CA ALA A 27 8.80 -0.52 -1.54
C ALA A 27 9.38 -1.95 -1.51
N VAL A 28 10.42 -2.21 -2.30
CA VAL A 28 11.11 -3.53 -2.34
C VAL A 28 11.75 -3.90 -1.01
N GLU A 29 12.29 -2.93 -0.28
CA GLU A 29 12.89 -3.17 1.05
C GLU A 29 11.80 -3.45 2.08
N LEU A 30 10.69 -2.70 2.04
CA LEU A 30 9.52 -2.96 2.88
C LEU A 30 8.95 -4.36 2.60
N GLY A 31 8.81 -4.72 1.31
CA GLY A 31 8.37 -6.05 0.89
C GLY A 31 9.29 -7.17 1.37
N ALA A 32 10.60 -6.99 1.25
CA ALA A 32 11.58 -7.97 1.73
C ALA A 32 11.48 -8.19 3.24
N LEU A 33 11.29 -7.12 4.01
CA LEU A 33 11.14 -7.19 5.47
C LEU A 33 9.92 -8.03 5.87
N VAL A 34 8.74 -7.75 5.28
CA VAL A 34 7.52 -8.49 5.64
C VAL A 34 7.53 -9.93 5.13
N ILE A 35 8.13 -10.21 3.96
CA ILE A 35 8.31 -11.59 3.48
C ILE A 35 9.15 -12.39 4.46
N LYS A 36 10.32 -11.85 4.87
CA LYS A 36 11.21 -12.50 5.82
C LYS A 36 10.52 -12.79 7.15
N GLU A 37 9.80 -11.81 7.67
CA GLU A 37 9.07 -11.93 8.93
C GLU A 37 7.91 -12.94 8.82
N ALA A 38 7.14 -12.92 7.73
CA ALA A 38 6.05 -13.88 7.52
C ALA A 38 6.56 -15.33 7.53
N LEU A 39 7.67 -15.60 6.88
CA LEU A 39 8.31 -16.91 6.90
C LEU A 39 8.76 -17.31 8.30
N GLN A 40 9.37 -16.39 9.04
CA GLN A 40 9.81 -16.64 10.41
C GLN A 40 8.62 -16.97 11.33
N ARG A 41 7.53 -16.21 11.26
CA ARG A 41 6.31 -16.46 12.03
C ARG A 41 5.62 -17.76 11.66
N ALA A 42 5.62 -18.11 10.39
CA ALA A 42 5.05 -19.36 9.91
C ALA A 42 5.93 -20.59 10.20
N GLY A 43 7.19 -20.40 10.64
CA GLY A 43 8.16 -21.49 10.81
C GLY A 43 8.58 -22.12 9.47
N VAL A 44 8.47 -21.38 8.37
CA VAL A 44 8.82 -21.82 7.01
C VAL A 44 10.24 -21.38 6.67
N LYS A 45 11.02 -22.33 6.14
CA LYS A 45 12.38 -22.02 5.64
C LYS A 45 12.29 -21.41 4.23
N PRO A 46 13.18 -20.47 3.87
CA PRO A 46 13.16 -19.85 2.54
C PRO A 46 13.19 -20.85 1.38
N GLU A 47 13.90 -21.98 1.54
CA GLU A 47 14.03 -23.02 0.53
C GLU A 47 12.75 -23.81 0.27
N GLN A 48 11.76 -23.70 1.14
CA GLN A 48 10.46 -24.37 1.01
C GLN A 48 9.44 -23.57 0.21
N VAL A 49 9.75 -22.29 -0.09
CA VAL A 49 8.84 -21.41 -0.81
C VAL A 49 8.94 -21.63 -2.31
N ASP A 50 7.85 -22.05 -2.92
CA ASP A 50 7.77 -22.31 -4.36
C ASP A 50 7.61 -20.99 -5.16
N HIS A 51 6.75 -20.09 -4.66
CA HIS A 51 6.38 -18.89 -5.39
C HIS A 51 6.08 -17.70 -4.47
N VAL A 52 6.24 -16.49 -5.02
CA VAL A 52 5.91 -15.23 -4.36
C VAL A 52 5.02 -14.37 -5.25
N TYR A 53 3.87 -13.97 -4.73
CA TYR A 53 3.01 -12.94 -5.34
C TYR A 53 3.04 -11.68 -4.48
N MET A 54 3.53 -10.56 -5.03
CA MET A 54 3.47 -9.27 -4.35
C MET A 54 2.78 -8.23 -5.21
N GLY A 55 1.74 -7.61 -4.64
CA GLY A 55 1.08 -6.46 -5.22
C GLY A 55 1.99 -5.23 -5.19
N ASN A 56 2.08 -4.52 -6.30
CA ASN A 56 2.74 -3.23 -6.36
C ASN A 56 2.20 -2.44 -7.56
N VAL A 57 1.67 -1.26 -7.33
CA VAL A 57 1.03 -0.43 -8.35
C VAL A 57 2.04 0.52 -9.00
N LEU A 58 2.80 1.25 -8.18
CA LEU A 58 3.72 2.29 -8.61
C LEU A 58 5.12 1.72 -8.81
N GLN A 59 5.31 1.00 -9.93
CA GLN A 59 6.55 0.29 -10.22
C GLN A 59 7.63 1.15 -10.91
N GLY A 60 7.31 2.39 -11.26
CA GLY A 60 8.22 3.29 -11.95
C GLY A 60 9.55 3.46 -11.20
N ALA A 61 10.67 3.26 -11.91
CA ALA A 61 12.03 3.36 -11.39
C ALA A 61 12.41 2.37 -10.26
N LEU A 62 11.60 1.37 -9.93
CA LEU A 62 11.95 0.33 -8.95
C LEU A 62 12.86 -0.77 -9.54
N GLY A 63 13.10 -0.76 -10.85
CA GLY A 63 13.86 -1.79 -11.55
C GLY A 63 12.99 -2.96 -11.98
N GLN A 64 13.64 -4.08 -12.35
CA GLN A 64 12.93 -5.24 -12.87
C GLN A 64 12.20 -5.99 -11.76
N ASN A 65 10.94 -6.34 -12.01
CA ASN A 65 10.12 -7.22 -11.16
C ASN A 65 10.29 -6.98 -9.65
N PRO A 66 9.66 -5.95 -9.08
CA PRO A 66 9.79 -5.61 -7.66
C PRO A 66 9.53 -6.78 -6.71
N ALA A 67 8.56 -7.67 -7.00
CA ALA A 67 8.31 -8.87 -6.20
C ALA A 67 9.52 -9.81 -6.18
N ARG A 68 10.19 -10.00 -7.31
CA ARG A 68 11.41 -10.81 -7.40
C ARG A 68 12.55 -10.22 -6.57
N GLN A 69 12.72 -8.89 -6.64
CA GLN A 69 13.73 -8.20 -5.84
C GLN A 69 13.45 -8.39 -4.33
N ALA A 70 12.20 -8.20 -3.91
CA ALA A 70 11.80 -8.38 -2.51
C ALA A 70 12.03 -9.82 -2.03
N ALA A 71 11.65 -10.82 -2.84
CA ALA A 71 11.86 -12.23 -2.54
C ALA A 71 13.35 -12.57 -2.30
N LEU A 72 14.23 -12.15 -3.21
CA LEU A 72 15.67 -12.42 -3.08
C LEU A 72 16.29 -11.66 -1.91
N LYS A 73 15.88 -10.42 -1.67
CA LYS A 73 16.32 -9.63 -0.50
C LYS A 73 15.84 -10.22 0.83
N ALA A 74 14.69 -10.90 0.84
CA ALA A 74 14.19 -11.65 1.99
C ALA A 74 14.96 -12.94 2.27
N GLY A 75 15.83 -13.37 1.33
CA GLY A 75 16.66 -14.57 1.46
C GLY A 75 16.11 -15.81 0.77
N LEU A 76 15.08 -15.68 -0.08
CA LEU A 76 14.59 -16.80 -0.87
C LEU A 76 15.62 -17.23 -1.91
N PRO A 77 15.68 -18.53 -2.25
CA PRO A 77 16.61 -19.04 -3.27
C PRO A 77 16.22 -18.60 -4.68
N TYR A 78 17.16 -18.70 -5.61
CA TYR A 78 16.91 -18.39 -7.03
C TYR A 78 15.89 -19.33 -7.69
N THR A 79 15.65 -20.49 -7.10
CA THR A 79 14.65 -21.47 -7.56
C THR A 79 13.20 -21.05 -7.30
N SER A 80 12.95 -20.27 -6.23
CA SER A 80 11.62 -19.70 -6.00
C SER A 80 11.31 -18.68 -7.11
N THR A 81 10.12 -18.74 -7.67
CA THR A 81 9.66 -17.75 -8.68
C THR A 81 8.91 -16.59 -8.03
N ALA A 82 8.76 -15.47 -8.74
CA ALA A 82 8.04 -14.32 -8.20
C ALA A 82 7.34 -13.51 -9.29
N VAL A 83 6.13 -13.01 -8.98
CA VAL A 83 5.33 -12.17 -9.88
C VAL A 83 4.87 -10.92 -9.15
N THR A 84 5.08 -9.77 -9.78
CA THR A 84 4.51 -8.50 -9.33
C THR A 84 3.12 -8.34 -9.95
N VAL A 85 2.12 -8.17 -9.09
CA VAL A 85 0.70 -8.09 -9.48
C VAL A 85 0.23 -6.65 -9.40
N ASN A 86 -0.50 -6.20 -10.41
CA ASN A 86 -1.15 -4.90 -10.40
C ASN A 86 -2.60 -5.01 -10.90
N ILE A 87 -3.54 -4.93 -9.99
CA ILE A 87 -4.95 -4.64 -10.19
C ILE A 87 -5.37 -3.45 -9.31
N VAL A 88 -4.49 -2.45 -9.26
CA VAL A 88 -4.63 -1.24 -8.43
C VAL A 88 -4.76 -1.61 -6.94
N CYS A 89 -5.70 -1.01 -6.19
CA CYS A 89 -5.85 -1.19 -4.74
C CYS A 89 -6.15 -2.65 -4.31
N GLY A 90 -6.66 -3.48 -5.21
CA GLY A 90 -6.96 -4.90 -4.97
C GLY A 90 -5.77 -5.84 -5.06
N SER A 91 -4.59 -5.35 -5.47
CA SER A 91 -3.43 -6.19 -5.82
C SER A 91 -2.99 -7.13 -4.69
N GLY A 92 -2.83 -6.62 -3.48
CA GLY A 92 -2.37 -7.40 -2.34
C GLY A 92 -3.33 -8.54 -1.98
N LEU A 93 -4.63 -8.26 -1.90
CA LEU A 93 -5.64 -9.29 -1.63
C LEU A 93 -5.75 -10.30 -2.79
N ASN A 94 -5.61 -9.82 -4.04
CA ASN A 94 -5.60 -10.72 -5.20
C ASN A 94 -4.40 -11.67 -5.19
N CYS A 95 -3.26 -11.26 -4.66
CA CYS A 95 -2.10 -12.14 -4.47
C CYS A 95 -2.45 -13.34 -3.57
N VAL A 96 -3.23 -13.13 -2.51
CA VAL A 96 -3.70 -14.22 -1.64
C VAL A 96 -4.62 -15.18 -2.40
N ASN A 97 -5.54 -14.66 -3.22
CA ASN A 97 -6.39 -15.49 -4.08
C ASN A 97 -5.58 -16.30 -5.09
N MET A 98 -4.61 -15.69 -5.76
CA MET A 98 -3.73 -16.36 -6.72
C MET A 98 -2.88 -17.45 -6.05
N ALA A 99 -2.37 -17.19 -4.84
CA ALA A 99 -1.63 -18.17 -4.06
C ALA A 99 -2.51 -19.38 -3.72
N ALA A 100 -3.73 -19.15 -3.26
CA ALA A 100 -4.68 -20.23 -2.99
C ALA A 100 -4.99 -21.06 -4.23
N GLN A 101 -5.23 -20.41 -5.37
CA GLN A 101 -5.49 -21.08 -6.65
C GLN A 101 -4.30 -21.91 -7.12
N MET A 102 -3.06 -21.41 -6.98
CA MET A 102 -1.85 -22.12 -7.36
C MET A 102 -1.64 -23.39 -6.51
N ILE A 103 -1.88 -23.31 -5.20
CA ILE A 103 -1.82 -24.45 -4.29
C ILE A 103 -2.93 -25.46 -4.59
N GLU A 104 -4.15 -24.99 -4.88
CA GLU A 104 -5.28 -25.86 -5.23
C GLU A 104 -5.04 -26.62 -6.55
N ALA A 105 -4.46 -25.95 -7.54
CA ALA A 105 -4.06 -26.55 -8.81
C ALA A 105 -2.94 -27.61 -8.66
N GLY A 106 -2.19 -27.57 -7.58
CA GLY A 106 -1.08 -28.49 -7.33
C GLY A 106 0.26 -28.04 -7.89
N ASP A 107 0.35 -26.77 -8.33
CA ASP A 107 1.57 -26.19 -8.90
C ASP A 107 2.54 -25.69 -7.81
N ALA A 108 2.06 -25.53 -6.57
CA ALA A 108 2.85 -25.16 -5.41
C ALA A 108 2.29 -25.77 -4.13
N ASP A 109 3.11 -25.85 -3.10
CA ASP A 109 2.71 -26.22 -1.74
C ASP A 109 2.79 -25.02 -0.78
N ILE A 110 3.78 -24.15 -0.94
CA ILE A 110 3.98 -22.96 -0.11
C ILE A 110 4.20 -21.72 -0.99
N VAL A 111 3.30 -20.73 -0.83
CA VAL A 111 3.34 -19.48 -1.58
C VAL A 111 3.30 -18.32 -0.62
N VAL A 112 4.20 -17.36 -0.78
CA VAL A 112 4.11 -16.07 -0.09
C VAL A 112 3.23 -15.13 -0.91
N ALA A 113 2.26 -14.49 -0.25
CA ALA A 113 1.38 -13.51 -0.85
C ALA A 113 1.37 -12.21 -0.06
N GLY A 114 1.29 -11.07 -0.74
CA GLY A 114 1.28 -9.78 -0.06
C GLY A 114 1.23 -8.59 -0.99
N GLY A 115 1.66 -7.46 -0.49
CA GLY A 115 1.80 -6.22 -1.25
C GLY A 115 2.80 -5.27 -0.59
N MET A 116 3.33 -4.36 -1.38
CA MET A 116 4.29 -3.35 -0.98
C MET A 116 4.09 -2.10 -1.82
N GLU A 117 4.12 -0.93 -1.20
CA GLU A 117 3.98 0.33 -1.91
C GLU A 117 4.77 1.43 -1.20
N ASN A 118 5.41 2.29 -1.94
CA ASN A 118 5.90 3.55 -1.44
C ASN A 118 5.43 4.66 -2.38
N MET A 119 4.32 5.29 -2.03
CA MET A 119 3.73 6.36 -2.83
C MET A 119 4.56 7.64 -2.75
N SER A 120 5.27 7.85 -1.63
CA SER A 120 6.18 8.99 -1.43
C SER A 120 7.34 8.99 -2.42
N MET A 121 7.76 7.82 -2.94
CA MET A 121 8.88 7.69 -3.88
C MET A 121 8.44 7.59 -5.34
N ALA A 122 7.15 7.69 -5.65
CA ALA A 122 6.67 7.63 -7.02
C ALA A 122 7.33 8.73 -7.87
N PRO A 123 7.94 8.38 -9.02
CA PRO A 123 8.67 9.34 -9.84
C PRO A 123 7.73 10.23 -10.65
N TYR A 124 8.26 11.35 -11.11
CA TYR A 124 7.66 12.10 -12.21
C TYR A 124 8.18 11.60 -13.55
N ALA A 125 7.31 11.47 -14.55
CA ALA A 125 7.65 11.01 -15.90
C ALA A 125 7.66 12.13 -16.92
N LEU A 126 8.68 12.12 -17.78
CA LEU A 126 8.79 12.97 -18.97
C LEU A 126 8.55 12.12 -20.21
N THR A 127 7.32 12.02 -20.67
CA THR A 127 6.89 11.05 -21.71
C THR A 127 7.57 11.18 -23.06
N LYS A 128 8.03 12.38 -23.42
CA LYS A 128 8.72 12.66 -24.69
C LYS A 128 10.24 12.78 -24.55
N ALA A 129 10.82 12.63 -23.35
CA ALA A 129 12.23 12.87 -23.11
C ALA A 129 13.15 11.93 -23.91
N ARG A 130 12.75 10.68 -24.16
CA ARG A 130 13.54 9.69 -24.89
C ARG A 130 13.94 10.16 -26.29
N PHE A 131 13.07 10.90 -26.98
CA PHE A 131 13.31 11.42 -28.31
C PHE A 131 13.55 12.94 -28.33
N GLY A 132 13.63 13.56 -27.17
CA GLY A 132 13.89 14.98 -26.95
C GLY A 132 12.65 15.88 -27.09
N TYR A 133 12.67 16.97 -26.34
CA TYR A 133 11.71 18.07 -26.49
C TYR A 133 12.31 19.10 -27.43
N ARG A 134 11.70 19.29 -28.60
CA ARG A 134 12.27 20.16 -29.64
C ARG A 134 11.87 21.61 -29.48
N MET A 135 10.60 21.88 -29.15
CA MET A 135 10.04 23.23 -29.09
C MET A 135 8.82 23.24 -28.15
N ASN A 136 8.56 24.37 -27.51
CA ASN A 136 7.52 24.63 -26.54
C ASN A 136 7.74 23.93 -25.17
N ASN A 137 6.88 24.27 -24.22
CA ASN A 137 6.91 23.73 -22.88
C ASN A 137 6.58 22.24 -22.84
N ALA A 138 7.08 21.56 -21.82
CA ALA A 138 6.79 20.16 -21.54
C ALA A 138 6.22 20.02 -20.12
N ASN A 139 5.29 19.09 -19.95
CA ASN A 139 4.75 18.76 -18.65
C ASN A 139 5.44 17.52 -18.09
N MET A 140 5.70 17.51 -16.81
CA MET A 140 5.99 16.30 -16.03
C MET A 140 4.70 15.68 -15.55
N ILE A 141 4.58 14.36 -15.65
CA ILE A 141 3.45 13.59 -15.15
C ILE A 141 3.81 13.05 -13.78
N ASP A 142 3.02 13.37 -12.76
CA ASP A 142 3.08 12.72 -11.45
C ASP A 142 2.53 11.29 -11.60
N THR A 143 3.41 10.28 -11.54
CA THR A 143 3.00 8.89 -11.73
C THR A 143 2.20 8.36 -10.54
N MET A 144 2.35 8.92 -9.35
CA MET A 144 1.51 8.58 -8.20
C MET A 144 0.04 8.87 -8.49
N VAL A 145 -0.24 10.04 -9.04
CA VAL A 145 -1.60 10.44 -9.41
C VAL A 145 -2.05 9.72 -10.67
N ASN A 146 -1.26 9.77 -11.74
CA ASN A 146 -1.63 9.25 -13.05
C ASN A 146 -1.87 7.73 -13.06
N ASP A 147 -1.00 6.96 -12.39
CA ASP A 147 -1.03 5.50 -12.45
C ASP A 147 -1.78 4.86 -11.26
N GLY A 148 -1.92 5.59 -10.14
CA GLY A 148 -2.52 5.07 -8.91
C GLY A 148 -3.87 5.70 -8.52
N LEU A 149 -4.13 6.96 -8.89
CA LEU A 149 -5.26 7.74 -8.38
C LEU A 149 -6.16 8.35 -9.46
N TRP A 150 -5.85 8.16 -10.73
CA TRP A 150 -6.59 8.71 -11.86
C TRP A 150 -7.40 7.63 -12.58
N ASP A 151 -8.70 7.89 -12.79
CA ASP A 151 -9.53 7.01 -13.61
C ASP A 151 -9.20 7.23 -15.10
N ALA A 152 -8.61 6.20 -15.71
CA ALA A 152 -8.15 6.25 -17.10
C ALA A 152 -9.29 6.28 -18.13
N PHE A 153 -10.51 5.95 -17.74
CA PHE A 153 -11.68 5.89 -18.63
C PHE A 153 -12.53 7.15 -18.55
N ASN A 154 -12.72 7.67 -17.35
CA ASN A 154 -13.58 8.82 -17.10
C ASN A 154 -12.79 10.11 -16.89
N ASP A 155 -11.46 10.05 -16.92
CA ASP A 155 -10.54 11.18 -16.86
C ASP A 155 -10.74 12.07 -15.63
N TYR A 156 -10.78 11.44 -14.44
CA TYR A 156 -10.86 12.16 -13.17
C TYR A 156 -10.14 11.42 -12.01
N HIS A 157 -9.83 12.18 -10.97
CA HIS A 157 -9.19 11.67 -9.76
C HIS A 157 -10.15 10.80 -8.92
N MET A 158 -9.63 9.81 -8.17
CA MET A 158 -10.43 8.94 -7.28
C MET A 158 -11.26 9.71 -6.25
N GLY A 159 -10.87 10.93 -5.87
CA GLY A 159 -11.70 11.81 -5.06
C GLY A 159 -13.03 12.20 -5.72
N ILE A 160 -13.05 12.32 -7.05
CA ILE A 160 -14.32 12.52 -7.79
C ILE A 160 -15.15 11.24 -7.79
N THR A 161 -14.53 10.06 -7.82
CA THR A 161 -15.27 8.80 -7.62
C THR A 161 -16.00 8.79 -6.28
N ALA A 162 -15.35 9.28 -5.21
CA ALA A 162 -16.00 9.41 -3.90
C ALA A 162 -17.18 10.39 -3.92
N GLU A 163 -17.05 11.54 -4.61
CA GLU A 163 -18.15 12.49 -4.83
C GLU A 163 -19.31 11.82 -5.60
N ASN A 164 -19.01 11.06 -6.66
CA ASN A 164 -20.01 10.34 -7.45
C ASN A 164 -20.74 9.27 -6.61
N VAL A 165 -20.05 8.58 -5.73
CA VAL A 165 -20.66 7.61 -4.80
C VAL A 165 -21.58 8.33 -3.82
N ALA A 166 -21.13 9.46 -3.26
CA ALA A 166 -21.92 10.25 -2.34
C ALA A 166 -23.21 10.78 -3.00
N GLU A 167 -23.10 11.31 -4.20
CA GLU A 167 -24.26 11.77 -4.99
C GLU A 167 -25.23 10.63 -5.31
N LYS A 168 -24.72 9.48 -5.80
CA LYS A 168 -25.52 8.31 -6.15
C LYS A 168 -26.34 7.75 -4.99
N TYR A 169 -25.78 7.77 -3.78
CA TYR A 169 -26.40 7.20 -2.59
C TYR A 169 -27.01 8.26 -1.66
N GLY A 170 -27.00 9.52 -2.05
CA GLY A 170 -27.58 10.62 -1.27
C GLY A 170 -26.89 10.84 0.08
N LEU A 171 -25.57 10.61 0.14
CA LEU A 171 -24.79 10.82 1.35
C LEU A 171 -24.52 12.30 1.59
N THR A 172 -24.56 12.73 2.85
CA THR A 172 -24.29 14.13 3.21
C THR A 172 -22.85 14.31 3.71
N ARG A 173 -22.40 15.55 3.75
CA ARG A 173 -21.09 15.93 4.30
C ARG A 173 -20.97 15.50 5.76
N GLU A 174 -22.01 15.67 6.55
CA GLU A 174 -22.06 15.31 7.96
C GLU A 174 -21.86 13.80 8.14
N GLN A 175 -22.53 12.98 7.35
CA GLN A 175 -22.37 11.51 7.38
C GLN A 175 -20.95 11.08 7.05
N LEU A 176 -20.30 11.72 6.06
CA LEU A 176 -18.90 11.43 5.73
C LEU A 176 -17.95 11.83 6.85
N ASP A 177 -18.16 13.00 7.46
CA ASP A 177 -17.32 13.48 8.55
C ASP A 177 -17.51 12.65 9.83
N GLU A 178 -18.74 12.23 10.17
CA GLU A 178 -19.02 11.30 11.26
C GLU A 178 -18.36 9.95 11.07
N PHE A 179 -18.45 9.38 9.88
CA PHE A 179 -17.80 8.12 9.53
C PHE A 179 -16.27 8.23 9.65
N ALA A 180 -15.68 9.29 9.11
CA ALA A 180 -14.24 9.54 9.19
C ALA A 180 -13.76 9.75 10.63
N ALA A 181 -14.51 10.53 11.43
CA ALA A 181 -14.21 10.72 12.85
C ALA A 181 -14.26 9.41 13.63
N SER A 182 -15.29 8.59 13.40
CA SER A 182 -15.41 7.25 14.00
C SER A 182 -14.23 6.35 13.61
N SER A 183 -13.79 6.37 12.36
CA SER A 183 -12.63 5.62 11.87
C SER A 183 -11.34 6.04 12.58
N GLN A 184 -11.11 7.35 12.69
CA GLN A 184 -9.94 7.89 13.40
C GLN A 184 -9.94 7.50 14.88
N GLN A 185 -11.08 7.64 15.57
CA GLN A 185 -11.21 7.31 16.98
C GLN A 185 -10.95 5.83 17.24
N LYS A 186 -11.47 4.93 16.39
CA LYS A 186 -11.22 3.49 16.47
C LYS A 186 -9.75 3.15 16.28
N ALA A 187 -9.09 3.77 15.29
CA ALA A 187 -7.68 3.54 15.01
C ALA A 187 -6.78 4.04 16.15
N VAL A 188 -7.08 5.22 16.70
CA VAL A 188 -6.35 5.77 17.86
C VAL A 188 -6.51 4.88 19.08
N ALA A 189 -7.73 4.44 19.39
CA ALA A 189 -8.00 3.54 20.50
C ALA A 189 -7.26 2.20 20.32
N ALA A 190 -7.35 1.58 19.14
CA ALA A 190 -6.65 0.33 18.84
C ALA A 190 -5.13 0.46 18.97
N GLN A 191 -4.55 1.59 18.55
CA GLN A 191 -3.12 1.86 18.77
C GLN A 191 -2.77 2.02 20.25
N ALA A 192 -3.61 2.69 21.02
CA ALA A 192 -3.39 2.89 22.46
C ALA A 192 -3.48 1.57 23.25
N ASP A 193 -4.38 0.69 22.83
CA ASP A 193 -4.59 -0.64 23.43
C ASP A 193 -3.58 -1.70 22.95
N GLY A 194 -2.65 -1.34 22.04
CA GLY A 194 -1.66 -2.28 21.49
C GLY A 194 -2.25 -3.34 20.54
N ALA A 195 -3.46 -3.12 20.01
CA ALA A 195 -4.16 -4.09 19.16
C ALA A 195 -3.42 -4.45 17.87
N PHE A 196 -2.49 -3.58 17.43
CA PHE A 196 -1.68 -3.79 16.22
C PHE A 196 -0.26 -4.30 16.51
N ASP A 197 0.15 -4.42 17.78
CA ASP A 197 1.54 -4.71 18.14
C ASP A 197 2.01 -6.07 17.64
N GLU A 198 1.13 -7.07 17.62
CA GLU A 198 1.45 -8.42 17.15
C GLU A 198 1.59 -8.50 15.62
N GLU A 199 0.94 -7.62 14.85
CA GLU A 199 1.00 -7.66 13.40
C GLU A 199 2.10 -6.76 12.81
N ILE A 200 2.51 -5.71 13.52
CA ILE A 200 3.49 -4.74 13.05
C ILE A 200 4.92 -5.27 13.18
N VAL A 201 5.64 -5.23 12.05
CA VAL A 201 7.08 -5.46 11.99
C VAL A 201 7.79 -4.12 12.01
N PRO A 202 8.66 -3.84 13.00
CA PRO A 202 9.41 -2.60 13.04
C PRO A 202 10.34 -2.43 11.84
N VAL A 203 10.32 -1.25 11.22
CA VAL A 203 11.28 -0.88 10.17
C VAL A 203 12.42 -0.07 10.79
N GLU A 204 13.66 -0.53 10.60
CA GLU A 204 14.85 0.20 11.04
C GLU A 204 15.14 1.37 10.10
N LEU A 205 15.00 2.59 10.61
CA LEU A 205 15.36 3.81 9.90
C LEU A 205 16.76 4.27 10.35
N LYS A 206 17.75 4.09 9.48
CA LYS A 206 19.15 4.46 9.75
C LYS A 206 19.39 5.91 9.35
N SER A 207 19.99 6.68 10.25
CA SER A 207 20.41 8.06 10.01
C SER A 207 21.81 8.33 10.59
N LYS A 208 22.38 9.50 10.27
CA LYS A 208 23.65 9.94 10.89
C LYS A 208 23.57 10.07 12.42
N LYS A 209 22.36 10.19 12.98
CA LYS A 209 22.10 10.33 14.41
C LYS A 209 21.83 8.99 15.12
N GLY A 210 21.83 7.89 14.38
CA GLY A 210 21.53 6.54 14.90
C GLY A 210 20.37 5.87 14.17
N THR A 211 19.96 4.73 14.69
CA THR A 211 18.82 3.94 14.18
C THR A 211 17.59 4.23 15.02
N VAL A 212 16.47 4.48 14.35
CA VAL A 212 15.14 4.63 14.97
C VAL A 212 14.25 3.50 14.45
N LEU A 213 13.45 2.90 15.31
CA LEU A 213 12.44 1.91 14.91
C LEU A 213 11.14 2.62 14.55
N PHE A 214 10.69 2.42 13.33
CA PHE A 214 9.38 2.86 12.86
C PHE A 214 8.39 1.71 13.04
N ASN A 215 7.55 1.80 14.05
CA ASN A 215 6.64 0.72 14.48
C ASN A 215 5.24 1.21 14.86
N LYS A 216 4.88 2.45 14.49
CA LYS A 216 3.57 3.04 14.76
C LYS A 216 3.00 3.67 13.50
N ASP A 217 1.72 3.40 13.20
CA ASP A 217 1.02 4.00 12.07
C ASP A 217 0.93 5.53 12.24
N GLU A 218 1.28 6.28 11.20
CA GLU A 218 1.30 7.75 11.21
C GLU A 218 -0.05 8.38 10.83
N GLY A 219 -1.00 7.58 10.31
CA GLY A 219 -2.28 8.06 9.82
C GLY A 219 -3.28 8.48 10.91
N PRO A 220 -3.42 7.70 12.01
CA PRO A 220 -4.37 8.02 13.07
C PRO A 220 -4.05 9.34 13.78
N ARG A 221 -5.09 10.18 13.97
CA ARG A 221 -4.97 11.52 14.56
C ARG A 221 -5.86 11.62 15.79
N GLU A 222 -5.22 11.79 16.95
CA GLU A 222 -5.93 12.05 18.20
C GLU A 222 -6.78 13.32 18.11
N GLY A 223 -7.92 13.32 18.81
CA GLY A 223 -8.82 14.48 18.89
C GLY A 223 -9.61 14.76 17.62
N THR A 224 -9.62 13.87 16.62
CA THR A 224 -10.46 14.04 15.42
C THR A 224 -11.94 13.87 15.77
N THR A 225 -12.74 14.88 15.44
CA THR A 225 -14.20 14.92 15.63
C THR A 225 -14.89 15.36 14.33
N ALA A 226 -16.17 15.02 14.18
CA ALA A 226 -16.96 15.50 13.03
C ALA A 226 -16.98 17.05 12.96
N GLU A 227 -17.04 17.75 14.11
CA GLU A 227 -16.93 19.21 14.16
C GLU A 227 -15.59 19.73 13.64
N SER A 228 -14.47 19.07 13.98
CA SER A 228 -13.15 19.46 13.47
C SER A 228 -13.04 19.24 11.95
N LEU A 229 -13.63 18.16 11.44
CA LEU A 229 -13.64 17.82 10.02
C LEU A 229 -14.56 18.76 9.21
N SER A 230 -15.69 19.20 9.77
CA SER A 230 -16.64 20.08 9.07
C SER A 230 -16.02 21.43 8.63
N LYS A 231 -14.93 21.85 9.27
CA LYS A 231 -14.18 23.07 8.95
C LYS A 231 -13.30 22.95 7.70
N LEU A 232 -13.09 21.72 7.20
CA LEU A 232 -12.25 21.47 6.03
C LEU A 232 -13.00 21.80 4.74
N LYS A 233 -12.25 22.37 3.79
CA LYS A 233 -12.79 22.67 2.45
C LYS A 233 -12.83 21.40 1.58
N PRO A 234 -13.77 21.32 0.62
CA PRO A 234 -13.75 20.30 -0.42
C PRO A 234 -12.39 20.25 -1.12
N ALA A 235 -11.89 19.02 -1.39
CA ALA A 235 -10.55 18.83 -1.93
C ALA A 235 -10.54 18.54 -3.44
N PHE A 236 -11.61 17.99 -4.00
CA PHE A 236 -11.61 17.44 -5.37
C PHE A 236 -12.62 18.09 -6.31
N LYS A 237 -13.72 18.63 -5.79
CA LYS A 237 -14.79 19.24 -6.56
C LYS A 237 -15.17 20.58 -5.91
N LYS A 238 -15.36 21.62 -6.71
CA LYS A 238 -15.95 22.87 -6.20
C LYS A 238 -17.35 22.56 -5.64
N ASP A 239 -17.62 23.02 -4.44
CA ASP A 239 -18.87 22.76 -3.73
C ASP A 239 -19.14 21.25 -3.47
N GLY A 240 -18.08 20.42 -3.46
CA GLY A 240 -18.13 19.01 -3.10
C GLY A 240 -18.19 18.77 -1.60
N ILE A 241 -18.29 17.50 -1.21
CA ILE A 241 -18.37 17.07 0.20
C ILE A 241 -17.19 16.21 0.64
N VAL A 242 -16.33 15.79 -0.30
CA VAL A 242 -15.12 15.02 0.00
C VAL A 242 -13.96 15.97 0.31
N THR A 243 -13.33 15.77 1.46
CA THR A 243 -12.26 16.62 1.99
C THR A 243 -10.99 15.79 2.26
N ALA A 244 -9.88 16.45 2.57
CA ALA A 244 -8.67 15.76 3.03
C ALA A 244 -8.84 15.02 4.37
N GLY A 245 -9.88 15.32 5.14
CA GLY A 245 -10.15 14.68 6.44
C GLY A 245 -11.10 13.51 6.37
N ASN A 246 -11.93 13.39 5.33
CA ASN A 246 -12.85 12.28 5.12
C ASN A 246 -12.52 11.44 3.88
N SER A 247 -11.29 11.56 3.36
CA SER A 247 -10.73 10.73 2.29
C SER A 247 -9.52 9.94 2.77
N SER A 248 -9.14 8.89 2.01
CA SER A 248 -7.94 8.09 2.29
C SER A 248 -6.67 8.95 2.23
N GLY A 249 -5.71 8.63 3.09
CA GLY A 249 -4.35 9.17 2.99
C GLY A 249 -3.57 8.55 1.82
N ILE A 250 -2.45 9.18 1.50
CA ILE A 250 -1.40 8.66 0.63
C ILE A 250 -0.36 8.03 1.55
N ASN A 251 -0.03 6.77 1.34
CA ASN A 251 0.65 5.96 2.34
C ASN A 251 1.80 5.12 1.77
N ASP A 252 2.71 4.73 2.66
CA ASP A 252 3.83 3.85 2.40
C ASP A 252 3.75 2.65 3.34
N GLY A 253 3.99 1.43 2.84
CA GLY A 253 3.96 0.24 3.67
C GLY A 253 4.01 -1.07 2.90
N ALA A 254 4.02 -2.18 3.63
CA ALA A 254 3.98 -3.52 3.07
C ALA A 254 3.30 -4.50 4.05
N ALA A 255 2.76 -5.58 3.49
CA ALA A 255 2.22 -6.71 4.24
C ALA A 255 2.48 -8.02 3.50
N ALA A 256 2.63 -9.12 4.24
CA ALA A 256 2.78 -10.46 3.68
C ALA A 256 2.17 -11.53 4.58
N ILE A 257 1.86 -12.66 3.96
CA ILE A 257 1.36 -13.87 4.59
C ILE A 257 1.93 -15.10 3.89
#